data_b8cce11a3cd86b1c12337e158005de47
#
_entry.id   b8cce11a3cd86b1c12337e158005de47
#
_cell.length_a   1.000
_cell.length_b   1.000
_cell.length_c   1.000
_cell.angle_alpha   90.00
_cell.angle_beta   90.00
_cell.angle_gamma   90.00
#
_symmetry.space_group_name_H-M   'P 1'
#
loop_
_entity.id
_entity.type
_entity.pdbx_description
1 polymer ?
#
loop_
_entity_poly.entity_id
_entity_poly.type
_entity_poly.pdbx_seq_one_letter_code
_entity_poly.pdbx_strand_id
1 'polypeptide(L)'
;MGKFPKGFLWGGATAANQCEGAWQADGKGLATVDVTPFGPDRFPVATGYMEMLGCDDAHFYPSHEAIDLYHHYKEDIALFAEMGFKCFRLSIAWTRILPNGDDAQPNEAGLAFYDSIFDECHKYGIEPLVTICHFDTPIALIKKYGGWKDRRMVDAYVHYCEVLFDRFKGKVKYWLTFNEINMLLHLSFTGAGLVFYPGENVEQVKYQAAHHELVASAKAVKLAHEKMPDAMVGCMLAAGQFYPRTCAPEDVRAAQEADRDNYFFTDVQVRGAYPVWAKKRMERAGVQLHTQPEDDRTLREGTVDFVSFSYYSSRCITVDKELMAVENAEGNAVSASVKNPYLKVSEWGWAIDPVGLRVTLNTIYDRYEKPMFIVENGLGAVDTVEPDGSIHDSYRIDYLRAHIEEMEKAVNEDGLPLMGYTTWGPIDLVSASTGEMKKRYGFIYVDKDNDGNGTLARSRKDSFYWYKKVIASDGEDLT
;
A
#
# COMPACT_ATOMS: atom_id res chain seq x y z
N MET A 1 16.87 24.90 13.54
CA MET A 1 16.40 24.43 12.21
C MET A 1 15.71 23.10 12.47
N GLY A 2 14.52 22.88 11.91
CA GLY A 2 13.81 21.61 12.10
C GLY A 2 14.66 20.42 11.64
N LYS A 3 14.41 19.26 12.19
CA LYS A 3 15.13 18.02 11.86
C LYS A 3 14.84 17.51 10.44
N PHE A 4 13.76 18.02 9.82
CA PHE A 4 13.32 17.63 8.47
C PHE A 4 13.29 18.83 7.53
N PRO A 5 13.28 18.62 6.21
CA PRO A 5 13.24 19.69 5.22
C PRO A 5 12.01 20.59 5.40
N LYS A 6 12.16 21.89 5.13
CA LYS A 6 11.03 22.81 5.15
C LYS A 6 9.94 22.35 4.20
N GLY A 7 8.70 22.24 4.70
CA GLY A 7 7.55 21.75 3.93
C GLY A 7 7.44 20.22 3.89
N PHE A 8 8.13 19.53 4.80
CA PHE A 8 8.01 18.08 4.96
C PHE A 8 6.56 17.66 5.21
N LEU A 9 6.10 16.66 4.50
CA LEU A 9 4.69 16.24 4.49
C LEU A 9 4.44 15.17 5.56
N TRP A 10 4.21 15.61 6.79
CA TRP A 10 3.77 14.75 7.90
C TRP A 10 2.30 14.39 7.77
N GLY A 11 1.94 13.12 8.02
CA GLY A 11 0.53 12.74 8.00
C GLY A 11 0.26 11.29 8.29
N GLY A 12 -0.82 10.80 7.71
CA GLY A 12 -1.26 9.42 7.82
C GLY A 12 -1.87 8.91 6.52
N ALA A 13 -2.00 7.58 6.42
CA ALA A 13 -2.44 6.87 5.22
C ALA A 13 -3.56 5.89 5.52
N THR A 14 -4.55 5.83 4.64
CA THR A 14 -5.62 4.83 4.65
C THR A 14 -5.82 4.21 3.26
N ALA A 15 -6.56 3.10 3.19
CA ALA A 15 -7.05 2.52 1.96
C ALA A 15 -8.58 2.49 1.98
N ALA A 16 -9.22 2.83 0.87
CA ALA A 16 -10.67 2.87 0.74
C ALA A 16 -11.33 1.59 1.26
N ASN A 17 -10.86 0.45 0.83
CA ASN A 17 -11.42 -0.86 1.18
C ASN A 17 -11.29 -1.24 2.66
N GLN A 18 -10.38 -0.61 3.41
CA GLN A 18 -10.13 -0.93 4.82
C GLN A 18 -10.82 0.05 5.77
N CYS A 19 -11.34 1.17 5.26
CA CYS A 19 -11.93 2.21 6.10
C CYS A 19 -13.31 2.71 5.64
N GLU A 20 -13.60 2.79 4.33
CA GLU A 20 -14.82 3.43 3.85
C GLU A 20 -16.09 2.69 4.26
N GLY A 21 -16.16 1.37 4.07
CA GLY A 21 -17.42 0.64 4.15
C GLY A 21 -18.42 1.05 3.07
N ALA A 22 -19.70 1.09 3.38
CA ALA A 22 -20.75 1.52 2.44
C ALA A 22 -20.62 0.85 1.06
N TRP A 23 -20.32 -0.45 1.05
CA TRP A 23 -19.85 -1.22 -0.11
C TRP A 23 -20.88 -1.33 -1.25
N GLN A 24 -22.16 -1.11 -0.96
CA GLN A 24 -23.25 -1.07 -1.97
C GLN A 24 -23.87 0.32 -2.12
N ALA A 25 -23.40 1.32 -1.35
CA ALA A 25 -24.00 2.64 -1.37
C ALA A 25 -23.74 3.35 -2.71
N ASP A 26 -24.73 4.13 -3.13
CA ASP A 26 -24.64 5.04 -4.27
C ASP A 26 -24.15 4.38 -5.58
N GLY A 27 -24.52 3.11 -5.78
CA GLY A 27 -24.24 2.38 -7.01
C GLY A 27 -22.80 1.84 -7.13
N LYS A 28 -22.03 1.77 -6.03
CA LYS A 28 -20.71 1.13 -6.03
C LYS A 28 -20.80 -0.33 -6.49
N GLY A 29 -19.92 -0.71 -7.42
CA GLY A 29 -19.75 -2.09 -7.86
C GLY A 29 -18.82 -2.89 -6.94
N LEU A 30 -18.70 -4.21 -7.21
CA LEU A 30 -17.82 -5.11 -6.46
C LEU A 30 -16.37 -5.02 -6.93
N ALA A 31 -15.45 -5.01 -5.98
CA ALA A 31 -14.00 -5.16 -6.19
C ALA A 31 -13.47 -6.44 -5.52
N THR A 32 -12.23 -6.83 -5.81
CA THR A 32 -11.53 -7.98 -5.20
C THR A 32 -11.61 -7.98 -3.69
N VAL A 33 -11.47 -6.82 -3.08
CA VAL A 33 -11.49 -6.61 -1.62
C VAL A 33 -12.88 -6.83 -1.00
N ASP A 34 -13.95 -6.57 -1.75
CA ASP A 34 -15.33 -6.78 -1.27
C ASP A 34 -15.70 -8.27 -1.19
N VAL A 35 -15.04 -9.11 -1.97
CA VAL A 35 -15.27 -10.56 -2.00
C VAL A 35 -14.21 -11.35 -1.24
N THR A 36 -13.24 -10.69 -0.62
CA THR A 36 -12.20 -11.36 0.18
C THR A 36 -12.67 -11.54 1.62
N PRO A 37 -12.96 -12.78 2.07
CA PRO A 37 -13.61 -13.03 3.36
C PRO A 37 -12.65 -12.88 4.54
N PHE A 38 -13.22 -12.84 5.73
CA PHE A 38 -12.52 -13.11 6.98
C PHE A 38 -12.38 -14.62 7.20
N GLY A 39 -11.30 -15.06 7.85
CA GLY A 39 -11.12 -16.46 8.22
C GLY A 39 -10.20 -17.26 7.30
N PRO A 40 -10.27 -18.60 7.30
CA PRO A 40 -9.29 -19.48 6.67
C PRO A 40 -9.22 -19.35 5.15
N ASP A 41 -10.31 -18.95 4.50
CA ASP A 41 -10.38 -18.84 3.05
C ASP A 41 -9.77 -17.53 2.52
N ARG A 42 -9.52 -16.57 3.42
CA ARG A 42 -8.93 -15.26 3.04
C ARG A 42 -7.63 -15.39 2.26
N PHE A 43 -6.67 -16.16 2.77
CA PHE A 43 -5.36 -16.29 2.13
C PHE A 43 -5.43 -17.07 0.80
N PRO A 44 -6.10 -18.23 0.69
CA PRO A 44 -6.33 -18.89 -0.60
C PRO A 44 -7.00 -18.00 -1.65
N VAL A 45 -7.99 -17.18 -1.26
CA VAL A 45 -8.62 -16.20 -2.16
C VAL A 45 -7.63 -15.11 -2.55
N ALA A 46 -6.98 -14.46 -1.58
CA ALA A 46 -6.05 -13.35 -1.84
C ALA A 46 -4.88 -13.74 -2.78
N THR A 47 -4.43 -14.99 -2.70
CA THR A 47 -3.35 -15.52 -3.55
C THR A 47 -3.82 -15.97 -4.93
N GLY A 48 -5.15 -16.10 -5.17
CA GLY A 48 -5.73 -16.51 -6.44
C GLY A 48 -5.85 -18.03 -6.63
N TYR A 49 -5.60 -18.82 -5.59
CA TYR A 49 -5.77 -20.28 -5.64
C TYR A 49 -7.17 -20.77 -5.25
N MET A 50 -8.02 -19.86 -4.76
CA MET A 50 -9.44 -20.08 -4.54
C MET A 50 -10.22 -18.97 -5.26
N GLU A 51 -11.07 -19.35 -6.20
CA GLU A 51 -11.92 -18.40 -6.91
C GLU A 51 -13.06 -17.93 -6.00
N MET A 52 -13.19 -16.60 -5.85
CA MET A 52 -14.33 -15.95 -5.21
C MET A 52 -14.66 -14.66 -5.96
N LEU A 53 -15.69 -14.72 -6.81
CA LEU A 53 -16.11 -13.61 -7.68
C LEU A 53 -17.49 -13.05 -7.31
N GLY A 54 -17.90 -13.24 -6.07
CA GLY A 54 -19.14 -12.75 -5.50
C GLY A 54 -19.16 -12.97 -3.99
N CYS A 55 -20.09 -12.35 -3.30
CA CYS A 55 -20.33 -12.57 -1.88
C CYS A 55 -21.39 -13.65 -1.67
N ASP A 56 -21.30 -14.36 -0.57
CA ASP A 56 -22.27 -15.34 -0.11
C ASP A 56 -22.62 -15.11 1.37
N ASP A 57 -23.62 -15.84 1.87
CA ASP A 57 -24.09 -15.72 3.27
C ASP A 57 -23.27 -16.59 4.24
N ALA A 58 -22.32 -17.38 3.75
CA ALA A 58 -21.51 -18.28 4.58
C ALA A 58 -20.27 -17.57 5.15
N HIS A 59 -19.88 -16.44 4.56
CA HIS A 59 -18.68 -15.72 4.94
C HIS A 59 -19.00 -14.34 5.52
N PHE A 60 -18.11 -13.87 6.39
CA PHE A 60 -18.08 -12.49 6.85
C PHE A 60 -17.05 -11.68 6.02
N TYR A 61 -17.46 -10.52 5.56
CA TYR A 61 -16.63 -9.62 4.73
C TYR A 61 -16.36 -8.31 5.47
N PRO A 62 -15.19 -8.18 6.12
CA PRO A 62 -14.91 -7.03 6.98
C PRO A 62 -14.94 -5.67 6.28
N SER A 63 -14.61 -5.63 4.98
CA SER A 63 -14.61 -4.41 4.17
C SER A 63 -16.01 -3.82 3.92
N HIS A 64 -17.09 -4.60 4.10
CA HIS A 64 -18.44 -4.15 3.78
C HIS A 64 -18.90 -2.98 4.65
N GLU A 65 -18.57 -3.01 5.92
CA GLU A 65 -18.79 -1.89 6.85
C GLU A 65 -17.49 -1.15 7.15
N ALA A 66 -16.36 -1.88 7.22
CA ALA A 66 -15.07 -1.37 7.65
C ALA A 66 -15.19 -0.53 8.93
N ILE A 67 -14.85 0.75 8.90
CA ILE A 67 -15.06 1.69 10.01
C ILE A 67 -16.05 2.80 9.63
N ASP A 68 -16.75 2.61 8.51
CA ASP A 68 -17.76 3.53 7.99
C ASP A 68 -17.23 4.98 7.80
N LEU A 69 -16.00 5.11 7.33
CA LEU A 69 -15.44 6.42 6.99
C LEU A 69 -16.32 7.14 5.96
N TYR A 70 -17.05 6.40 5.12
CA TYR A 70 -17.94 6.97 4.12
C TYR A 70 -18.94 7.97 4.72
N HIS A 71 -19.48 7.68 5.91
CA HIS A 71 -20.38 8.57 6.63
C HIS A 71 -19.67 9.47 7.66
N HIS A 72 -18.47 9.04 8.15
CA HIS A 72 -17.73 9.71 9.22
C HIS A 72 -16.55 10.57 8.74
N TYR A 73 -16.28 10.69 7.43
CA TYR A 73 -15.07 11.34 6.91
C TYR A 73 -14.82 12.75 7.43
N LYS A 74 -15.86 13.54 7.69
CA LYS A 74 -15.71 14.91 8.25
C LYS A 74 -15.16 14.90 9.66
N GLU A 75 -15.65 13.99 10.50
CA GLU A 75 -15.16 13.79 11.86
C GLU A 75 -13.71 13.27 11.82
N ASP A 76 -13.45 12.27 11.02
CA ASP A 76 -12.14 11.64 10.92
C ASP A 76 -11.08 12.63 10.39
N ILE A 77 -11.38 13.40 9.33
CA ILE A 77 -10.47 14.45 8.81
C ILE A 77 -10.27 15.59 9.83
N ALA A 78 -11.30 15.94 10.60
CA ALA A 78 -11.15 16.93 11.67
C ALA A 78 -10.19 16.45 12.76
N LEU A 79 -10.20 15.15 13.11
CA LEU A 79 -9.24 14.55 14.03
C LEU A 79 -7.81 14.55 13.45
N PHE A 80 -7.65 14.27 12.16
CA PHE A 80 -6.35 14.39 11.48
C PHE A 80 -5.83 15.84 11.48
N ALA A 81 -6.71 16.81 11.27
CA ALA A 81 -6.38 18.23 11.35
C ALA A 81 -5.96 18.63 12.78
N GLU A 82 -6.64 18.11 13.81
CA GLU A 82 -6.28 18.32 15.21
C GLU A 82 -4.88 17.76 15.51
N MET A 83 -4.47 16.62 14.93
CA MET A 83 -3.10 16.11 15.02
C MET A 83 -2.09 16.97 14.26
N GLY A 84 -2.53 17.87 13.39
CA GLY A 84 -1.68 18.77 12.63
C GLY A 84 -1.20 18.21 11.29
N PHE A 85 -1.88 17.22 10.71
CA PHE A 85 -1.53 16.64 9.41
C PHE A 85 -1.26 17.70 8.35
N LYS A 86 -0.22 17.49 7.57
CA LYS A 86 0.12 18.25 6.38
C LYS A 86 -0.26 17.48 5.11
N CYS A 87 -0.36 16.15 5.22
CA CYS A 87 -0.72 15.27 4.13
C CYS A 87 -1.66 14.17 4.63
N PHE A 88 -2.66 13.84 3.83
CA PHE A 88 -3.48 12.65 4.03
C PHE A 88 -3.43 11.80 2.78
N ARG A 89 -2.82 10.62 2.89
CA ARG A 89 -2.84 9.63 1.83
C ARG A 89 -4.11 8.79 1.93
N LEU A 90 -4.82 8.67 0.82
CA LEU A 90 -6.02 7.83 0.69
C LEU A 90 -6.03 7.16 -0.67
N SER A 91 -6.90 6.17 -0.87
CA SER A 91 -7.16 5.62 -2.19
C SER A 91 -8.58 5.95 -2.65
N ILE A 92 -8.79 5.92 -3.96
CA ILE A 92 -10.12 6.01 -4.57
C ILE A 92 -10.55 4.60 -4.96
N ALA A 93 -11.73 4.16 -4.50
CA ALA A 93 -12.28 2.87 -4.91
C ALA A 93 -12.70 2.93 -6.37
N TRP A 94 -12.04 2.15 -7.24
CA TRP A 94 -12.30 2.13 -8.67
C TRP A 94 -13.79 1.88 -8.97
N THR A 95 -14.40 0.91 -8.31
CA THR A 95 -15.79 0.55 -8.51
C THR A 95 -16.81 1.54 -7.94
N ARG A 96 -16.38 2.52 -7.16
CA ARG A 96 -17.23 3.65 -6.74
C ARG A 96 -17.34 4.69 -7.87
N ILE A 97 -16.32 4.78 -8.70
CA ILE A 97 -16.25 5.71 -9.84
C ILE A 97 -16.79 5.06 -11.12
N LEU A 98 -16.35 3.85 -11.43
CA LEU A 98 -16.80 3.03 -12.56
C LEU A 98 -17.26 1.68 -12.01
N PRO A 99 -18.56 1.49 -11.72
CA PRO A 99 -19.08 0.30 -11.04
C PRO A 99 -18.74 -1.03 -11.71
N ASN A 100 -18.65 -1.06 -13.04
CA ASN A 100 -18.22 -2.23 -13.82
C ASN A 100 -16.75 -2.16 -14.24
N GLY A 101 -16.06 -1.06 -13.92
CA GLY A 101 -14.64 -0.82 -14.18
C GLY A 101 -14.33 -0.21 -15.55
N ASP A 102 -15.17 -0.42 -16.54
CA ASP A 102 -15.04 0.13 -17.92
C ASP A 102 -16.32 0.84 -18.39
N ASP A 103 -17.11 1.36 -17.47
CA ASP A 103 -18.32 2.13 -17.77
C ASP A 103 -17.96 3.38 -18.59
N ALA A 104 -18.75 3.65 -19.66
CA ALA A 104 -18.54 4.82 -20.51
C ALA A 104 -18.83 6.15 -19.78
N GLN A 105 -19.68 6.11 -18.76
CA GLN A 105 -20.01 7.27 -17.93
C GLN A 105 -19.69 6.96 -16.47
N PRO A 106 -18.98 7.86 -15.77
CA PRO A 106 -18.68 7.67 -14.36
C PRO A 106 -19.91 7.83 -13.49
N ASN A 107 -19.87 7.21 -12.32
CA ASN A 107 -20.84 7.37 -11.25
C ASN A 107 -20.62 8.72 -10.55
N GLU A 108 -21.51 9.68 -10.79
CA GLU A 108 -21.42 11.04 -10.25
C GLU A 108 -21.46 11.06 -8.70
N ALA A 109 -22.21 10.16 -8.07
CA ALA A 109 -22.27 10.07 -6.61
C ALA A 109 -20.90 9.67 -6.02
N GLY A 110 -20.19 8.74 -6.66
CA GLY A 110 -18.83 8.38 -6.27
C GLY A 110 -17.83 9.52 -6.43
N LEU A 111 -17.91 10.25 -7.55
CA LEU A 111 -17.07 11.43 -7.78
C LEU A 111 -17.34 12.52 -6.74
N ALA A 112 -18.62 12.82 -6.45
CA ALA A 112 -19.02 13.83 -5.46
C ALA A 112 -18.57 13.47 -4.04
N PHE A 113 -18.53 12.19 -3.69
CA PHE A 113 -18.00 11.73 -2.41
C PHE A 113 -16.52 12.10 -2.25
N TYR A 114 -15.66 11.79 -3.23
CA TYR A 114 -14.25 12.16 -3.16
C TYR A 114 -14.00 13.66 -3.29
N ASP A 115 -14.81 14.40 -4.06
CA ASP A 115 -14.78 15.86 -4.01
C ASP A 115 -14.97 16.39 -2.59
N SER A 116 -15.93 15.81 -1.86
CA SER A 116 -16.21 16.22 -0.47
C SER A 116 -15.05 15.90 0.47
N ILE A 117 -14.36 14.78 0.27
CA ILE A 117 -13.16 14.43 1.04
C ILE A 117 -12.03 15.43 0.77
N PHE A 118 -11.76 15.75 -0.50
CA PHE A 118 -10.68 16.68 -0.86
C PHE A 118 -10.98 18.10 -0.39
N ASP A 119 -12.21 18.54 -0.50
CA ASP A 119 -12.65 19.86 0.00
C ASP A 119 -12.51 19.95 1.53
N GLU A 120 -12.83 18.87 2.26
CA GLU A 120 -12.63 18.82 3.71
C GLU A 120 -11.14 18.82 4.08
N CYS A 121 -10.28 18.12 3.35
CA CYS A 121 -8.83 18.18 3.52
C CYS A 121 -8.31 19.61 3.30
N HIS A 122 -8.68 20.25 2.21
CA HIS A 122 -8.23 21.61 1.89
C HIS A 122 -8.71 22.65 2.89
N LYS A 123 -9.89 22.50 3.45
CA LYS A 123 -10.42 23.34 4.53
C LYS A 123 -9.46 23.43 5.72
N TYR A 124 -8.72 22.35 5.99
CA TYR A 124 -7.74 22.29 7.07
C TYR A 124 -6.28 22.46 6.60
N GLY A 125 -6.05 22.71 5.31
CA GLY A 125 -4.70 22.82 4.74
C GLY A 125 -3.95 21.49 4.69
N ILE A 126 -4.67 20.36 4.60
CA ILE A 126 -4.13 19.02 4.45
C ILE A 126 -4.04 18.72 2.94
N GLU A 127 -2.84 18.39 2.44
CA GLU A 127 -2.60 18.00 1.07
C GLU A 127 -3.05 16.55 0.82
N PRO A 128 -3.97 16.27 -0.13
CA PRO A 128 -4.29 14.92 -0.52
C PRO A 128 -3.14 14.26 -1.31
N LEU A 129 -2.80 13.01 -0.95
CA LEU A 129 -1.97 12.13 -1.75
C LEU A 129 -2.83 10.91 -2.12
N VAL A 130 -3.09 10.72 -3.41
CA VAL A 130 -4.10 9.75 -3.87
C VAL A 130 -3.46 8.53 -4.51
N THR A 131 -3.78 7.35 -4.00
CA THR A 131 -3.51 6.07 -4.66
C THR A 131 -4.68 5.73 -5.59
N ILE A 132 -4.39 5.58 -6.89
CA ILE A 132 -5.39 5.34 -7.93
C ILE A 132 -6.00 3.95 -7.79
N CYS A 133 -5.16 2.91 -7.63
CA CYS A 133 -5.61 1.53 -7.42
C CYS A 133 -4.93 0.94 -6.17
N HIS A 134 -5.73 0.62 -5.14
CA HIS A 134 -5.27 0.05 -3.88
C HIS A 134 -5.94 -1.31 -3.63
N PHE A 135 -5.53 -2.33 -4.42
CA PHE A 135 -6.03 -3.71 -4.32
C PHE A 135 -7.53 -3.89 -4.60
N ASP A 136 -8.12 -3.01 -5.42
CA ASP A 136 -9.57 -2.96 -5.65
C ASP A 136 -9.96 -3.14 -7.12
N THR A 137 -9.34 -4.11 -7.79
CA THR A 137 -9.69 -4.48 -9.17
C THR A 137 -11.18 -4.85 -9.27
N PRO A 138 -11.93 -4.25 -10.22
CA PRO A 138 -13.36 -4.53 -10.39
C PRO A 138 -13.66 -5.99 -10.74
N ILE A 139 -14.55 -6.63 -9.98
CA ILE A 139 -14.98 -8.03 -10.23
C ILE A 139 -15.61 -8.19 -11.62
N ALA A 140 -16.33 -7.18 -12.10
CA ALA A 140 -16.92 -7.21 -13.43
C ALA A 140 -15.83 -7.36 -14.53
N LEU A 141 -14.68 -6.67 -14.39
CA LEU A 141 -13.55 -6.82 -15.32
C LEU A 141 -12.86 -8.17 -15.19
N ILE A 142 -12.80 -8.73 -13.97
CA ILE A 142 -12.26 -10.08 -13.77
C ILE A 142 -13.15 -11.12 -14.48
N LYS A 143 -14.47 -11.04 -14.32
CA LYS A 143 -15.42 -11.89 -15.03
C LYS A 143 -15.34 -11.73 -16.56
N LYS A 144 -15.11 -10.50 -17.03
CA LYS A 144 -15.10 -10.16 -18.46
C LYS A 144 -13.78 -10.49 -19.14
N TYR A 145 -12.66 -10.28 -18.46
CA TYR A 145 -11.31 -10.33 -19.03
C TYR A 145 -10.35 -11.28 -18.31
N GLY A 146 -10.69 -11.74 -17.11
CA GLY A 146 -9.80 -12.57 -16.28
C GLY A 146 -8.76 -11.74 -15.49
N GLY A 147 -9.06 -10.47 -15.20
CA GLY A 147 -8.16 -9.59 -14.48
C GLY A 147 -6.98 -9.10 -15.33
N TRP A 148 -5.90 -8.69 -14.68
CA TRP A 148 -4.76 -8.03 -15.33
C TRP A 148 -3.96 -8.94 -16.30
N LYS A 149 -4.28 -10.23 -16.42
CA LYS A 149 -3.69 -11.07 -17.47
C LYS A 149 -4.13 -10.67 -18.88
N ASP A 150 -5.21 -9.91 -19.03
CA ASP A 150 -5.71 -9.42 -20.33
C ASP A 150 -5.31 -7.96 -20.57
N ARG A 151 -4.83 -7.68 -21.78
CA ARG A 151 -4.37 -6.35 -22.20
C ARG A 151 -5.43 -5.27 -22.08
N ARG A 152 -6.71 -5.61 -22.24
CA ARG A 152 -7.84 -4.65 -22.15
C ARG A 152 -7.95 -3.98 -20.78
N MET A 153 -7.36 -4.58 -19.75
CA MET A 153 -7.26 -3.93 -18.43
C MET A 153 -6.46 -2.64 -18.48
N VAL A 154 -5.46 -2.55 -19.36
CA VAL A 154 -4.66 -1.31 -19.53
C VAL A 154 -5.56 -0.16 -19.97
N ASP A 155 -6.42 -0.39 -20.96
CA ASP A 155 -7.30 0.66 -21.49
C ASP A 155 -8.40 1.03 -20.48
N ALA A 156 -8.96 0.05 -19.77
CA ALA A 156 -9.92 0.30 -18.69
C ALA A 156 -9.32 1.14 -17.56
N TYR A 157 -8.08 0.83 -17.14
CA TYR A 157 -7.38 1.60 -16.12
C TYR A 157 -7.04 3.03 -16.58
N VAL A 158 -6.58 3.20 -17.83
CA VAL A 158 -6.27 4.51 -18.37
C VAL A 158 -7.53 5.37 -18.47
N HIS A 159 -8.66 4.79 -18.88
CA HIS A 159 -9.96 5.48 -18.86
C HIS A 159 -10.36 5.92 -17.44
N TYR A 160 -10.19 5.03 -16.46
CA TYR A 160 -10.41 5.36 -15.05
C TYR A 160 -9.51 6.52 -14.60
N CYS A 161 -8.21 6.47 -14.91
CA CYS A 161 -7.30 7.59 -14.63
C CYS A 161 -7.74 8.89 -15.28
N GLU A 162 -8.20 8.83 -16.53
CA GLU A 162 -8.69 10.03 -17.25
C GLU A 162 -9.86 10.69 -16.53
N VAL A 163 -10.84 9.89 -16.08
CA VAL A 163 -11.98 10.39 -15.29
C VAL A 163 -11.51 11.07 -14.01
N LEU A 164 -10.55 10.45 -13.28
CA LEU A 164 -10.03 11.02 -12.04
C LEU A 164 -9.28 12.33 -12.27
N PHE A 165 -8.39 12.36 -13.26
CA PHE A 165 -7.57 13.54 -13.54
C PHE A 165 -8.41 14.71 -14.03
N ASP A 166 -9.42 14.46 -14.85
CA ASP A 166 -10.35 15.52 -15.30
C ASP A 166 -11.18 16.07 -14.14
N ARG A 167 -11.67 15.21 -13.24
CA ARG A 167 -12.51 15.63 -12.11
C ARG A 167 -11.72 16.34 -11.02
N PHE A 168 -10.55 15.81 -10.65
CA PHE A 168 -9.81 16.27 -9.47
C PHE A 168 -8.62 17.17 -9.80
N LYS A 169 -8.52 17.62 -11.04
CA LYS A 169 -7.56 18.65 -11.46
C LYS A 169 -7.66 19.89 -10.58
N GLY A 170 -6.51 20.30 -10.03
CA GLY A 170 -6.43 21.44 -9.11
C GLY A 170 -6.81 21.11 -7.66
N LYS A 171 -7.30 19.89 -7.35
CA LYS A 171 -7.58 19.43 -5.99
C LYS A 171 -6.53 18.46 -5.48
N VAL A 172 -5.92 17.67 -6.35
CA VAL A 172 -4.92 16.65 -5.99
C VAL A 172 -3.65 16.88 -6.80
N LYS A 173 -2.53 17.03 -6.09
CA LYS A 173 -1.21 17.22 -6.69
C LYS A 173 -0.41 15.93 -6.75
N TYR A 174 -0.51 15.07 -5.73
CA TYR A 174 0.29 13.87 -5.57
C TYR A 174 -0.51 12.61 -5.85
N TRP A 175 -0.03 11.77 -6.77
CA TRP A 175 -0.69 10.56 -7.21
C TRP A 175 0.24 9.34 -7.12
N LEU A 176 -0.31 8.19 -6.77
CA LEU A 176 0.36 6.89 -6.85
C LEU A 176 -0.44 5.98 -7.77
N THR A 177 0.21 5.32 -8.71
CA THR A 177 -0.50 4.51 -9.71
C THR A 177 -1.11 3.25 -9.11
N PHE A 178 -0.31 2.41 -8.47
CA PHE A 178 -0.72 1.19 -7.80
C PHE A 178 -0.13 1.11 -6.40
N ASN A 179 -0.92 0.64 -5.43
CA ASN A 179 -0.41 0.32 -4.12
C ASN A 179 0.39 -0.97 -4.14
N GLU A 180 1.58 -0.96 -3.53
CA GLU A 180 2.41 -2.15 -3.35
C GLU A 180 2.41 -3.08 -4.57
N ILE A 181 2.69 -2.52 -5.74
CA ILE A 181 2.57 -3.19 -7.05
C ILE A 181 3.29 -4.54 -7.08
N ASN A 182 4.38 -4.70 -6.31
CA ASN A 182 5.13 -5.94 -6.19
C ASN A 182 4.34 -7.06 -5.48
N MET A 183 3.26 -6.73 -4.76
CA MET A 183 2.38 -7.74 -4.16
C MET A 183 1.61 -8.58 -5.18
N LEU A 184 1.51 -8.14 -6.43
CA LEU A 184 0.98 -8.97 -7.52
C LEU A 184 1.64 -10.35 -7.59
N LEU A 185 2.95 -10.44 -7.36
CA LEU A 185 3.67 -11.72 -7.41
C LEU A 185 3.33 -12.66 -6.24
N HIS A 186 2.76 -12.15 -5.15
CA HIS A 186 2.49 -12.88 -3.92
C HIS A 186 1.00 -13.03 -3.63
N LEU A 187 0.24 -11.94 -3.67
CA LEU A 187 -1.20 -11.86 -3.44
C LEU A 187 -1.90 -11.54 -4.77
N SER A 188 -1.85 -12.47 -5.70
CA SER A 188 -2.13 -12.22 -7.11
C SER A 188 -3.59 -11.86 -7.40
N PHE A 189 -4.55 -12.38 -6.62
CA PHE A 189 -5.95 -11.95 -6.74
C PHE A 189 -6.14 -10.55 -6.14
N THR A 190 -5.62 -10.30 -4.95
CA THR A 190 -5.70 -8.99 -4.31
C THR A 190 -5.00 -7.92 -5.17
N GLY A 191 -3.79 -8.20 -5.64
CA GLY A 191 -2.98 -7.25 -6.41
C GLY A 191 -3.51 -7.00 -7.83
N ALA A 192 -3.96 -8.05 -8.52
CA ALA A 192 -4.21 -7.98 -9.96
C ALA A 192 -5.47 -8.75 -10.43
N GLY A 193 -6.34 -9.19 -9.53
CA GLY A 193 -7.56 -9.94 -9.89
C GLY A 193 -7.28 -11.25 -10.59
N LEU A 194 -6.15 -11.93 -10.30
CA LEU A 194 -5.76 -13.17 -10.94
C LEU A 194 -6.33 -14.37 -10.20
N VAL A 195 -6.95 -15.27 -10.93
CA VAL A 195 -7.34 -16.62 -10.47
C VAL A 195 -6.55 -17.62 -11.28
N PHE A 196 -5.95 -18.61 -10.61
CA PHE A 196 -5.15 -19.65 -11.24
C PHE A 196 -5.94 -20.95 -11.38
N TYR A 197 -5.91 -21.54 -12.57
CA TYR A 197 -6.58 -22.80 -12.87
C TYR A 197 -5.58 -23.94 -13.06
N PRO A 198 -5.99 -25.21 -12.82
CA PRO A 198 -5.11 -26.34 -13.03
C PRO A 198 -4.52 -26.38 -14.44
N GLY A 199 -3.19 -26.54 -14.54
CA GLY A 199 -2.48 -26.60 -15.82
C GLY A 199 -2.00 -25.26 -16.37
N GLU A 200 -2.35 -24.12 -15.76
CA GLU A 200 -1.78 -22.83 -16.14
C GLU A 200 -0.31 -22.71 -15.69
N ASN A 201 0.51 -22.06 -16.50
CA ASN A 201 1.83 -21.60 -16.07
C ASN A 201 1.66 -20.33 -15.22
N VAL A 202 1.67 -20.46 -13.89
CA VAL A 202 1.44 -19.38 -12.94
C VAL A 202 2.43 -18.22 -13.14
N GLU A 203 3.71 -18.51 -13.40
CA GLU A 203 4.71 -17.47 -13.64
C GLU A 203 4.42 -16.69 -14.92
N GLN A 204 4.00 -17.37 -16.00
CA GLN A 204 3.57 -16.71 -17.23
C GLN A 204 2.41 -15.75 -16.99
N VAL A 205 1.40 -16.17 -16.21
CA VAL A 205 0.22 -15.35 -15.89
C VAL A 205 0.63 -14.15 -15.05
N LYS A 206 1.43 -14.34 -14.02
CA LYS A 206 1.90 -13.26 -13.12
C LYS A 206 2.73 -12.21 -13.87
N TYR A 207 3.74 -12.62 -14.63
CA TYR A 207 4.59 -11.68 -15.36
C TYR A 207 3.88 -10.98 -16.51
N GLN A 208 2.90 -11.65 -17.14
CA GLN A 208 2.06 -11.00 -18.16
C GLN A 208 1.18 -9.92 -17.52
N ALA A 209 0.55 -10.20 -16.38
CA ALA A 209 -0.22 -9.22 -15.63
C ALA A 209 0.67 -8.06 -15.13
N ALA A 210 1.85 -8.36 -14.61
CA ALA A 210 2.84 -7.36 -14.21
C ALA A 210 3.21 -6.43 -15.38
N HIS A 211 3.41 -6.99 -16.58
CA HIS A 211 3.66 -6.19 -17.78
C HIS A 211 2.51 -5.21 -18.07
N HIS A 212 1.28 -5.68 -17.97
CA HIS A 212 0.11 -4.83 -18.22
C HIS A 212 -0.03 -3.71 -17.17
N GLU A 213 0.17 -3.99 -15.88
CA GLU A 213 0.17 -2.95 -14.84
C GLU A 213 1.30 -1.94 -15.02
N LEU A 214 2.50 -2.38 -15.40
CA LEU A 214 3.63 -1.49 -15.68
C LEU A 214 3.35 -0.56 -16.86
N VAL A 215 2.77 -1.07 -17.95
CA VAL A 215 2.36 -0.26 -19.10
C VAL A 215 1.23 0.69 -18.72
N ALA A 216 0.25 0.24 -17.94
CA ALA A 216 -0.85 1.06 -17.44
C ALA A 216 -0.33 2.20 -16.55
N SER A 217 0.60 1.89 -15.64
CA SER A 217 1.29 2.89 -14.79
C SER A 217 1.99 3.95 -15.63
N ALA A 218 2.76 3.55 -16.64
CA ALA A 218 3.46 4.48 -17.53
C ALA A 218 2.50 5.35 -18.35
N LYS A 219 1.40 4.79 -18.86
CA LYS A 219 0.36 5.57 -19.54
C LYS A 219 -0.32 6.56 -18.61
N ALA A 220 -0.59 6.17 -17.35
CA ALA A 220 -1.18 7.06 -16.35
C ALA A 220 -0.26 8.23 -16.00
N VAL A 221 1.06 8.00 -15.86
CA VAL A 221 2.04 9.08 -15.63
C VAL A 221 2.00 10.09 -16.78
N LYS A 222 2.07 9.62 -18.03
CA LYS A 222 2.00 10.49 -19.20
C LYS A 222 0.70 11.30 -19.23
N LEU A 223 -0.42 10.63 -19.04
CA LEU A 223 -1.74 11.27 -19.03
C LEU A 223 -1.86 12.31 -17.91
N ALA A 224 -1.33 12.03 -16.72
CA ALA A 224 -1.33 12.99 -15.62
C ALA A 224 -0.56 14.26 -16.00
N HIS A 225 0.65 14.12 -16.54
CA HIS A 225 1.47 15.28 -16.95
C HIS A 225 0.82 16.08 -18.10
N GLU A 226 0.13 15.41 -19.03
CA GLU A 226 -0.61 16.08 -20.11
C GLU A 226 -1.78 16.91 -19.57
N LYS A 227 -2.55 16.35 -18.61
CA LYS A 227 -3.76 16.99 -18.07
C LYS A 227 -3.47 17.95 -16.91
N MET A 228 -2.44 17.68 -16.14
CA MET A 228 -2.06 18.35 -14.88
C MET A 228 -0.54 18.54 -14.83
N PRO A 229 0.03 19.53 -15.49
CA PRO A 229 1.49 19.70 -15.59
C PRO A 229 2.23 19.84 -14.25
N ASP A 230 1.53 20.28 -13.19
CA ASP A 230 2.09 20.46 -11.85
C ASP A 230 1.91 19.21 -10.96
N ALA A 231 1.24 18.16 -11.45
CA ALA A 231 1.07 16.93 -10.70
C ALA A 231 2.38 16.15 -10.61
N MET A 232 2.57 15.47 -9.50
CA MET A 232 3.66 14.52 -9.28
C MET A 232 3.08 13.12 -9.15
N VAL A 233 3.59 12.20 -9.95
CA VAL A 233 3.13 10.80 -9.97
C VAL A 233 4.26 9.88 -9.51
N GLY A 234 4.02 9.13 -8.44
CA GLY A 234 4.96 8.17 -7.87
C GLY A 234 4.56 6.71 -8.13
N CYS A 235 5.54 5.82 -8.00
CA CYS A 235 5.29 4.40 -7.78
C CYS A 235 5.20 4.11 -6.28
N MET A 236 4.63 2.96 -5.93
CA MET A 236 4.52 2.54 -4.53
C MET A 236 4.91 1.06 -4.38
N LEU A 237 5.92 0.82 -3.57
CA LEU A 237 6.59 -0.46 -3.35
C LEU A 237 6.33 -0.95 -1.92
N ALA A 238 5.95 -2.22 -1.73
CA ALA A 238 6.10 -2.87 -0.43
C ALA A 238 7.58 -3.13 -0.20
N ALA A 239 8.24 -2.25 0.55
CA ALA A 239 9.67 -2.32 0.78
C ALA A 239 10.02 -3.08 2.08
N GLY A 240 11.27 -3.40 2.22
CA GLY A 240 11.87 -4.03 3.37
C GLY A 240 13.25 -4.54 3.02
N GLN A 241 14.13 -4.57 4.01
CA GLN A 241 15.48 -5.08 3.82
C GLN A 241 15.46 -6.61 3.90
N PHE A 242 16.18 -7.26 3.00
CA PHE A 242 16.45 -8.69 3.05
C PHE A 242 17.87 -8.94 3.55
N TYR A 243 18.01 -9.36 4.81
CA TYR A 243 19.30 -9.71 5.38
C TYR A 243 19.67 -11.16 5.09
N PRO A 244 20.92 -11.47 4.74
CA PRO A 244 21.39 -12.85 4.80
C PRO A 244 21.45 -13.31 6.26
N ARG A 245 21.01 -14.54 6.54
CA ARG A 245 21.03 -15.13 7.89
C ARG A 245 22.46 -15.29 8.41
N THR A 246 23.36 -15.55 7.50
CA THR A 246 24.81 -15.66 7.77
C THR A 246 25.61 -14.92 6.71
N CYS A 247 26.90 -14.73 6.96
CA CYS A 247 27.82 -14.19 5.96
C CYS A 247 28.27 -15.24 4.90
N ALA A 248 27.69 -16.43 4.87
CA ALA A 248 27.93 -17.40 3.82
C ALA A 248 27.57 -16.81 2.45
N PRO A 249 28.42 -16.95 1.42
CA PRO A 249 28.13 -16.38 0.09
C PRO A 249 26.78 -16.80 -0.49
N GLU A 250 26.35 -18.01 -0.20
CA GLU A 250 25.04 -18.55 -0.64
C GLU A 250 23.88 -17.83 -0.01
N ASP A 251 23.92 -17.51 1.30
CA ASP A 251 22.91 -16.71 2.00
C ASP A 251 22.89 -15.27 1.45
N VAL A 252 24.07 -14.67 1.25
CA VAL A 252 24.20 -13.32 0.67
C VAL A 252 23.60 -13.29 -0.76
N ARG A 253 23.84 -14.32 -1.55
CA ARG A 253 23.30 -14.42 -2.90
C ARG A 253 21.79 -14.62 -2.89
N ALA A 254 21.26 -15.40 -1.96
CA ALA A 254 19.81 -15.60 -1.80
C ALA A 254 19.10 -14.30 -1.38
N ALA A 255 19.67 -13.54 -0.44
CA ALA A 255 19.16 -12.23 -0.04
C ALA A 255 19.17 -11.24 -1.24
N GLN A 256 20.22 -11.23 -2.05
CA GLN A 256 20.29 -10.41 -3.26
C GLN A 256 19.22 -10.79 -4.30
N GLU A 257 18.87 -12.08 -4.45
CA GLU A 257 17.79 -12.49 -5.35
C GLU A 257 16.42 -12.05 -4.81
N ALA A 258 16.19 -12.13 -3.49
CA ALA A 258 14.98 -11.63 -2.86
C ALA A 258 14.81 -10.11 -3.06
N ASP A 259 15.88 -9.33 -2.90
CA ASP A 259 15.88 -7.90 -3.23
C ASP A 259 15.51 -7.63 -4.70
N ARG A 260 16.01 -8.44 -5.63
CA ARG A 260 15.68 -8.29 -7.04
C ARG A 260 14.20 -8.52 -7.31
N ASP A 261 13.59 -9.51 -6.68
CA ASP A 261 12.14 -9.74 -6.78
C ASP A 261 11.36 -8.54 -6.25
N ASN A 262 11.81 -8.02 -5.12
CA ASN A 262 11.17 -6.88 -4.47
C ASN A 262 11.22 -5.62 -5.35
N TYR A 263 12.36 -5.32 -5.99
CA TYR A 263 12.56 -4.12 -6.80
C TYR A 263 12.18 -4.25 -8.28
N PHE A 264 11.69 -5.41 -8.73
CA PHE A 264 11.37 -5.67 -10.14
C PHE A 264 10.49 -4.59 -10.78
N PHE A 265 9.37 -4.28 -10.14
CA PHE A 265 8.41 -3.29 -10.65
C PHE A 265 8.99 -1.87 -10.62
N THR A 266 9.56 -1.49 -9.50
CA THR A 266 10.15 -0.16 -9.33
C THR A 266 11.32 0.08 -10.29
N ASP A 267 12.12 -0.94 -10.57
CA ASP A 267 13.16 -0.86 -11.62
C ASP A 267 12.57 -0.42 -12.96
N VAL A 268 11.43 -0.99 -13.36
CA VAL A 268 10.77 -0.67 -14.62
C VAL A 268 10.09 0.70 -14.56
N GLN A 269 9.37 1.01 -13.47
CA GLN A 269 8.65 2.28 -13.32
C GLN A 269 9.58 3.50 -13.25
N VAL A 270 10.80 3.32 -12.71
CA VAL A 270 11.77 4.41 -12.60
C VAL A 270 12.70 4.50 -13.80
N ARG A 271 13.15 3.35 -14.34
CA ARG A 271 14.13 3.30 -15.43
C ARG A 271 13.50 3.23 -16.82
N GLY A 272 12.22 2.94 -16.90
CA GLY A 272 11.47 2.81 -18.15
C GLY A 272 11.87 1.60 -19.00
N ALA A 273 12.51 0.59 -18.39
CA ALA A 273 12.93 -0.63 -19.09
C ALA A 273 13.13 -1.80 -18.13
N TYR A 274 12.92 -3.00 -18.64
CA TYR A 274 13.20 -4.23 -17.89
C TYR A 274 14.70 -4.41 -17.67
N PRO A 275 15.16 -4.64 -16.42
CA PRO A 275 16.54 -4.95 -16.13
C PRO A 275 16.94 -6.30 -16.76
N VAL A 276 18.22 -6.42 -17.12
CA VAL A 276 18.77 -7.64 -17.79
C VAL A 276 18.51 -8.90 -16.94
N TRP A 277 18.68 -8.80 -15.62
CA TRP A 277 18.45 -9.93 -14.73
C TRP A 277 16.99 -10.42 -14.75
N ALA A 278 16.00 -9.52 -14.88
CA ALA A 278 14.58 -9.87 -14.95
C ALA A 278 14.25 -10.59 -16.26
N LYS A 279 14.79 -10.10 -17.39
CA LYS A 279 14.64 -10.78 -18.69
C LYS A 279 15.20 -12.19 -18.63
N LYS A 280 16.38 -12.38 -18.03
CA LYS A 280 16.99 -13.72 -17.86
C LYS A 280 16.22 -14.62 -16.90
N ARG A 281 15.61 -14.05 -15.86
CA ARG A 281 14.73 -14.81 -14.95
C ARG A 281 13.48 -15.30 -15.65
N MET A 282 12.78 -14.42 -16.37
CA MET A 282 11.61 -14.80 -17.17
C MET A 282 11.96 -15.88 -18.23
N GLU A 283 13.08 -15.73 -18.94
CA GLU A 283 13.57 -16.72 -19.88
C GLU A 283 13.76 -18.11 -19.23
N ARG A 284 14.41 -18.18 -18.04
CA ARG A 284 14.58 -19.44 -17.28
C ARG A 284 13.28 -20.03 -16.77
N ALA A 285 12.28 -19.19 -16.46
CA ALA A 285 10.95 -19.61 -16.04
C ALA A 285 10.04 -19.99 -17.22
N GLY A 286 10.53 -19.91 -18.46
CA GLY A 286 9.73 -20.18 -19.67
C GLY A 286 8.67 -19.11 -19.93
N VAL A 287 8.82 -17.92 -19.37
CA VAL A 287 7.89 -16.80 -19.56
C VAL A 287 8.19 -16.08 -20.88
N GLN A 288 7.16 -15.91 -21.68
CA GLN A 288 7.19 -15.15 -22.93
C GLN A 288 6.15 -14.02 -22.85
N LEU A 289 6.60 -12.78 -22.66
CA LEU A 289 5.71 -11.63 -22.59
C LEU A 289 5.11 -11.32 -23.97
N HIS A 290 3.79 -11.20 -24.01
CA HIS A 290 3.07 -10.65 -25.15
C HIS A 290 3.05 -9.13 -25.01
N THR A 291 3.88 -8.45 -25.79
CA THR A 291 4.03 -6.99 -25.78
C THR A 291 3.47 -6.37 -27.06
N GLN A 292 3.14 -5.09 -27.01
CA GLN A 292 2.82 -4.27 -28.17
C GLN A 292 4.06 -3.50 -28.65
N PRO A 293 4.14 -3.11 -29.94
CA PRO A 293 5.31 -2.40 -30.46
C PRO A 293 5.66 -1.08 -29.74
N GLU A 294 4.66 -0.41 -29.18
CA GLU A 294 4.81 0.86 -28.46
C GLU A 294 5.19 0.71 -26.99
N ASP A 295 5.11 -0.49 -26.39
CA ASP A 295 5.27 -0.66 -24.94
C ASP A 295 6.62 -0.18 -24.43
N ASP A 296 7.71 -0.52 -25.11
CA ASP A 296 9.05 -0.08 -24.72
C ASP A 296 9.18 1.45 -24.73
N ARG A 297 8.55 2.14 -25.67
CA ARG A 297 8.51 3.58 -25.72
C ARG A 297 7.64 4.15 -24.60
N THR A 298 6.48 3.57 -24.38
CA THR A 298 5.55 3.96 -23.32
C THR A 298 6.20 3.87 -21.95
N LEU A 299 6.88 2.78 -21.65
CA LEU A 299 7.62 2.60 -20.39
C LEU A 299 8.71 3.66 -20.20
N ARG A 300 9.49 3.96 -21.26
CA ARG A 300 10.55 4.98 -21.19
C ARG A 300 10.02 6.39 -20.98
N GLU A 301 8.92 6.74 -21.62
CA GLU A 301 8.32 8.08 -21.56
C GLU A 301 7.44 8.30 -20.33
N GLY A 302 6.97 7.23 -19.69
CA GLY A 302 6.05 7.25 -18.54
C GLY A 302 6.73 6.87 -17.22
N THR A 303 7.99 7.27 -17.00
CA THR A 303 8.68 7.04 -15.73
C THR A 303 8.15 7.96 -14.63
N VAL A 304 8.16 7.47 -13.40
CA VAL A 304 7.61 8.18 -12.23
C VAL A 304 8.50 9.34 -11.76
N ASP A 305 7.89 10.33 -11.09
CA ASP A 305 8.57 11.52 -10.58
C ASP A 305 9.30 11.25 -9.26
N PHE A 306 8.74 10.40 -8.40
CA PHE A 306 9.29 10.03 -7.11
C PHE A 306 9.01 8.55 -6.79
N VAL A 307 9.78 8.00 -5.86
CA VAL A 307 9.58 6.63 -5.36
C VAL A 307 8.93 6.69 -3.99
N SER A 308 7.80 6.03 -3.82
CA SER A 308 7.19 5.85 -2.52
C SER A 308 7.13 4.38 -2.12
N PHE A 309 7.05 4.14 -0.82
CA PHE A 309 7.05 2.78 -0.30
C PHE A 309 6.38 2.67 1.07
N SER A 310 5.94 1.46 1.39
CA SER A 310 5.60 1.01 2.73
C SER A 310 6.81 0.35 3.39
N TYR A 311 6.98 0.57 4.69
CA TYR A 311 7.98 -0.11 5.49
C TYR A 311 7.37 -0.55 6.83
N TYR A 312 7.33 -1.85 7.09
CA TYR A 312 6.83 -2.41 8.33
C TYR A 312 7.84 -3.28 9.05
N SER A 313 8.65 -4.01 8.29
CA SER A 313 9.62 -4.95 8.83
C SER A 313 10.72 -5.27 7.80
N SER A 314 11.83 -5.82 8.29
CA SER A 314 12.84 -6.50 7.48
C SER A 314 12.64 -8.01 7.52
N ARG A 315 13.33 -8.72 6.62
CA ARG A 315 13.28 -10.17 6.49
C ARG A 315 14.68 -10.76 6.53
N CYS A 316 14.79 -12.02 6.91
CA CYS A 316 16.05 -12.73 6.98
C CYS A 316 15.99 -13.98 6.09
N ILE A 317 16.97 -14.16 5.21
CA ILE A 317 16.99 -15.18 4.17
C ILE A 317 18.15 -16.14 4.40
N THR A 318 17.91 -17.44 4.22
CA THR A 318 18.93 -18.48 4.25
C THR A 318 18.66 -19.52 3.16
N VAL A 319 19.71 -20.24 2.76
CA VAL A 319 19.58 -21.44 1.91
C VAL A 319 19.54 -22.74 2.71
N ASP A 320 19.72 -22.65 4.03
CA ASP A 320 19.64 -23.79 4.94
C ASP A 320 18.19 -24.24 5.12
N LYS A 321 17.87 -25.39 4.51
CA LYS A 321 16.52 -25.97 4.53
C LYS A 321 16.09 -26.46 5.92
N GLU A 322 17.02 -26.90 6.74
CA GLU A 322 16.72 -27.37 8.10
C GLU A 322 16.36 -26.18 8.96
N LEU A 323 17.14 -25.11 8.88
CA LEU A 323 16.86 -23.86 9.58
C LEU A 323 15.53 -23.23 9.12
N MET A 324 15.26 -23.22 7.79
CA MET A 324 13.97 -22.78 7.26
C MET A 324 12.79 -23.58 7.79
N ALA A 325 12.94 -24.89 7.96
CA ALA A 325 11.88 -25.75 8.49
C ALA A 325 11.58 -25.50 9.97
N VAL A 326 12.59 -25.08 10.75
CA VAL A 326 12.48 -24.86 12.20
C VAL A 326 12.16 -23.39 12.54
N GLU A 327 12.76 -22.44 11.84
CA GLU A 327 12.67 -21.00 12.13
C GLU A 327 11.76 -20.25 11.15
N ASN A 328 10.90 -20.95 10.39
CA ASN A 328 9.98 -20.25 9.51
C ASN A 328 9.28 -19.14 10.29
N ALA A 329 9.51 -17.89 9.89
CA ALA A 329 8.98 -16.73 10.61
C ALA A 329 7.46 -16.74 10.51
N GLU A 330 6.81 -17.04 11.62
CA GLU A 330 5.36 -16.89 11.74
C GLU A 330 4.95 -15.45 11.41
N GLY A 331 3.89 -15.29 10.66
CA GLY A 331 3.19 -14.00 10.54
C GLY A 331 3.31 -13.26 9.21
N ASN A 332 4.17 -13.68 8.28
CA ASN A 332 4.11 -13.13 6.93
C ASN A 332 4.29 -14.23 5.87
N ALA A 333 3.17 -14.81 5.47
CA ALA A 333 3.13 -15.88 4.46
C ALA A 333 3.56 -15.43 3.05
N VAL A 334 3.85 -14.15 2.86
CA VAL A 334 4.15 -13.54 1.56
C VAL A 334 5.56 -13.86 1.06
N SER A 335 6.51 -14.16 1.96
CA SER A 335 7.84 -14.63 1.57
C SER A 335 8.43 -15.56 2.63
N ALA A 336 9.06 -16.67 2.19
CA ALA A 336 9.82 -17.53 3.07
C ALA A 336 10.96 -16.73 3.72
N SER A 337 10.92 -16.60 5.04
CA SER A 337 11.96 -15.93 5.83
C SER A 337 12.16 -16.66 7.16
N VAL A 338 13.34 -16.56 7.70
CA VAL A 338 13.70 -17.08 9.04
C VAL A 338 13.79 -15.93 10.03
N LYS A 339 13.81 -16.24 11.31
CA LYS A 339 13.98 -15.23 12.36
C LYS A 339 15.34 -14.54 12.24
N ASN A 340 15.34 -13.20 12.32
CA ASN A 340 16.59 -12.47 12.55
C ASN A 340 16.92 -12.55 14.06
N PRO A 341 18.06 -13.13 14.46
CA PRO A 341 18.40 -13.35 15.86
C PRO A 341 18.66 -12.06 16.64
N TYR A 342 18.80 -10.93 15.96
CA TYR A 342 19.14 -9.64 16.56
C TYR A 342 17.92 -8.71 16.72
N LEU A 343 16.75 -9.09 16.19
CA LEU A 343 15.58 -8.25 16.18
C LEU A 343 14.45 -8.83 17.04
N LYS A 344 13.72 -7.93 17.70
CA LYS A 344 12.44 -8.25 18.33
C LYS A 344 11.35 -8.36 17.27
N VAL A 345 10.27 -9.04 17.58
CA VAL A 345 9.10 -9.18 16.72
C VAL A 345 7.85 -8.62 17.38
N SER A 346 6.90 -8.17 16.57
CA SER A 346 5.57 -7.78 17.04
C SER A 346 4.71 -9.00 17.37
N GLU A 347 3.50 -8.78 17.90
CA GLU A 347 2.52 -9.85 18.18
C GLU A 347 2.14 -10.65 16.93
N TRP A 348 2.31 -10.09 15.73
CA TRP A 348 2.10 -10.77 14.44
C TRP A 348 3.39 -11.29 13.80
N GLY A 349 4.48 -11.44 14.59
CA GLY A 349 5.74 -12.01 14.12
C GLY A 349 6.58 -11.11 13.20
N TRP A 350 6.23 -9.84 13.04
CA TRP A 350 6.97 -8.92 12.17
C TRP A 350 8.18 -8.34 12.91
N ALA A 351 9.36 -8.42 12.29
CA ALA A 351 10.58 -7.88 12.85
C ALA A 351 10.48 -6.36 13.03
N ILE A 352 10.82 -5.87 14.21
CA ILE A 352 10.89 -4.44 14.52
C ILE A 352 12.32 -3.99 14.23
N ASP A 353 12.49 -3.25 13.13
CA ASP A 353 13.81 -2.89 12.61
C ASP A 353 13.88 -1.43 12.12
N PRO A 354 14.08 -0.48 13.03
CA PRO A 354 14.24 0.92 12.67
C PRO A 354 15.46 1.19 11.77
N VAL A 355 16.59 0.53 12.05
CA VAL A 355 17.80 0.67 11.22
C VAL A 355 17.57 0.15 9.81
N GLY A 356 16.77 -0.90 9.65
CA GLY A 356 16.36 -1.41 8.35
C GLY A 356 15.60 -0.40 7.50
N LEU A 357 14.85 0.54 8.13
CA LEU A 357 14.25 1.66 7.41
C LEU A 357 15.31 2.57 6.78
N ARG A 358 16.34 2.96 7.56
CA ARG A 358 17.45 3.78 7.04
C ARG A 358 18.22 3.05 5.94
N VAL A 359 18.49 1.75 6.12
CA VAL A 359 19.13 0.93 5.07
C VAL A 359 18.27 0.88 3.81
N THR A 360 16.95 0.70 3.95
CA THR A 360 16.01 0.68 2.82
C THR A 360 15.98 2.02 2.07
N LEU A 361 15.96 3.15 2.80
CA LEU A 361 16.02 4.49 2.21
C LEU A 361 17.31 4.67 1.39
N ASN A 362 18.47 4.33 1.95
CA ASN A 362 19.74 4.39 1.25
C ASN A 362 19.75 3.48 0.01
N THR A 363 19.28 2.25 0.13
CA THR A 363 19.21 1.30 -0.99
C THR A 363 18.36 1.82 -2.14
N ILE A 364 17.19 2.41 -1.83
CA ILE A 364 16.28 2.98 -2.84
C ILE A 364 16.95 4.20 -3.51
N TYR A 365 17.55 5.08 -2.73
CA TYR A 365 18.17 6.28 -3.28
C TYR A 365 19.40 5.96 -4.15
N ASP A 366 20.29 5.11 -3.68
CA ASP A 366 21.46 4.66 -4.44
C ASP A 366 21.08 3.96 -5.75
N ARG A 367 19.90 3.34 -5.77
CA ARG A 367 19.39 2.61 -6.95
C ARG A 367 18.75 3.53 -7.97
N TYR A 368 18.08 4.61 -7.54
CA TYR A 368 17.17 5.39 -8.39
C TYR A 368 17.47 6.89 -8.44
N GLU A 369 18.12 7.46 -7.45
CA GLU A 369 18.42 8.90 -7.34
C GLU A 369 17.17 9.80 -7.54
N LYS A 370 16.00 9.35 -7.04
CA LYS A 370 14.72 10.06 -7.10
C LYS A 370 14.32 10.55 -5.70
N PRO A 371 13.54 11.64 -5.60
CA PRO A 371 12.90 11.98 -4.34
C PRO A 371 12.09 10.80 -3.80
N MET A 372 12.04 10.67 -2.48
CA MET A 372 11.38 9.53 -1.82
C MET A 372 10.26 9.99 -0.91
N PHE A 373 9.27 9.12 -0.70
CA PHE A 373 8.18 9.33 0.26
C PHE A 373 7.89 8.02 1.00
N ILE A 374 7.95 8.03 2.33
CA ILE A 374 7.48 6.91 3.14
C ILE A 374 5.97 7.08 3.31
N VAL A 375 5.18 6.33 2.54
CA VAL A 375 3.72 6.49 2.50
C VAL A 375 2.97 5.54 3.42
N GLU A 376 3.67 4.56 4.01
CA GLU A 376 3.14 3.70 5.08
C GLU A 376 4.26 3.25 6.02
N ASN A 377 4.03 3.38 7.31
CA ASN A 377 4.80 2.77 8.38
C ASN A 377 3.95 2.69 9.64
N GLY A 378 4.04 1.63 10.42
CA GLY A 378 3.24 1.48 11.63
C GLY A 378 3.38 0.13 12.29
N LEU A 379 2.87 0.03 13.51
CA LEU A 379 2.83 -1.19 14.32
C LEU A 379 1.38 -1.63 14.52
N GLY A 380 1.04 -2.82 14.03
CA GLY A 380 -0.20 -3.49 14.41
C GLY A 380 -0.05 -4.09 15.82
N ALA A 381 -0.96 -3.73 16.72
CA ALA A 381 -0.96 -4.21 18.11
C ALA A 381 -2.40 -4.38 18.63
N VAL A 382 -2.54 -5.16 19.70
CA VAL A 382 -3.80 -5.26 20.45
C VAL A 382 -3.80 -4.13 21.49
N ASP A 383 -4.79 -3.24 21.39
CA ASP A 383 -4.96 -2.15 22.35
C ASP A 383 -5.93 -2.56 23.49
N THR A 384 -5.68 -2.06 24.67
CA THR A 384 -6.57 -2.22 25.84
C THR A 384 -7.26 -0.89 26.11
N VAL A 385 -8.59 -0.94 26.22
CA VAL A 385 -9.38 0.21 26.68
C VAL A 385 -9.51 0.09 28.20
N GLU A 386 -8.99 1.08 28.93
CA GLU A 386 -9.06 1.14 30.39
C GLU A 386 -10.49 1.46 30.88
N PRO A 387 -10.82 1.20 32.18
CA PRO A 387 -12.15 1.47 32.70
C PRO A 387 -12.62 2.93 32.59
N ASP A 388 -11.70 3.88 32.52
CA ASP A 388 -11.96 5.30 32.31
C ASP A 388 -12.04 5.72 30.84
N GLY A 389 -11.86 4.74 29.91
CA GLY A 389 -11.88 4.95 28.47
C GLY A 389 -10.53 5.37 27.87
N SER A 390 -9.48 5.53 28.67
CA SER A 390 -8.13 5.83 28.17
C SER A 390 -7.51 4.61 27.48
N ILE A 391 -6.56 4.86 26.56
CA ILE A 391 -5.82 3.82 25.83
C ILE A 391 -4.34 4.20 25.84
N HIS A 392 -3.55 3.42 26.59
CA HIS A 392 -2.14 3.62 26.80
C HIS A 392 -1.31 2.76 25.84
N ASP A 393 -0.92 3.32 24.71
CA ASP A 393 -0.23 2.61 23.64
C ASP A 393 1.24 3.04 23.45
N SER A 394 2.00 3.07 24.58
CA SER A 394 3.42 3.43 24.59
C SER A 394 4.28 2.57 23.65
N TYR A 395 3.92 1.30 23.44
CA TYR A 395 4.58 0.41 22.48
C TYR A 395 4.51 0.93 21.03
N ARG A 396 3.42 1.62 20.65
CA ARG A 396 3.27 2.27 19.34
C ARG A 396 4.14 3.51 19.26
N ILE A 397 4.16 4.31 20.33
CA ILE A 397 5.03 5.47 20.44
C ILE A 397 6.50 5.07 20.30
N ASP A 398 6.93 4.04 21.04
CA ASP A 398 8.32 3.56 21.00
C ASP A 398 8.74 3.05 19.62
N TYR A 399 7.83 2.32 18.93
CA TYR A 399 8.05 1.87 17.56
C TYR A 399 8.25 3.05 16.59
N LEU A 400 7.32 4.00 16.60
CA LEU A 400 7.35 5.16 15.69
C LEU A 400 8.53 6.08 15.99
N ARG A 401 8.81 6.34 17.28
CA ARG A 401 9.96 7.14 17.71
C ARG A 401 11.26 6.59 17.13
N ALA A 402 11.52 5.29 17.32
CA ALA A 402 12.74 4.66 16.82
C ALA A 402 12.86 4.73 15.29
N HIS A 403 11.76 4.60 14.56
CA HIS A 403 11.77 4.72 13.09
C HIS A 403 11.96 6.18 12.63
N ILE A 404 11.36 7.16 13.31
CA ILE A 404 11.54 8.58 13.00
C ILE A 404 12.99 9.02 13.27
N GLU A 405 13.62 8.52 14.33
CA GLU A 405 15.04 8.79 14.63
C GLU A 405 15.97 8.29 13.51
N GLU A 406 15.71 7.11 12.95
CA GLU A 406 16.49 6.59 11.83
C GLU A 406 16.19 7.33 10.51
N MET A 407 14.95 7.75 10.32
CA MET A 407 14.57 8.62 9.21
C MET A 407 15.24 9.99 9.28
N GLU A 408 15.35 10.58 10.49
CA GLU A 408 16.11 11.81 10.72
C GLU A 408 17.58 11.66 10.32
N LYS A 409 18.22 10.56 10.71
CA LYS A 409 19.61 10.27 10.32
C LYS A 409 19.75 10.12 8.81
N ALA A 410 18.80 9.42 8.15
CA ALA A 410 18.81 9.29 6.70
C ALA A 410 18.77 10.65 5.98
N VAL A 411 18.00 11.61 6.50
CA VAL A 411 17.92 12.96 5.94
C VAL A 411 19.18 13.78 6.26
N ASN A 412 19.64 13.79 7.52
CA ASN A 412 20.65 14.73 7.99
C ASN A 412 22.09 14.21 7.88
N GLU A 413 22.31 12.91 8.03
CA GLU A 413 23.65 12.30 7.93
C GLU A 413 23.91 11.74 6.53
N ASP A 414 22.90 11.07 5.93
CA ASP A 414 23.04 10.46 4.61
C ASP A 414 22.65 11.41 3.46
N GLY A 415 21.96 12.54 3.78
CA GLY A 415 21.62 13.58 2.80
C GLY A 415 20.47 13.21 1.85
N LEU A 416 19.57 12.30 2.26
CA LEU A 416 18.54 11.77 1.40
C LEU A 416 17.36 12.74 1.19
N PRO A 417 16.84 12.90 -0.04
CA PRO A 417 15.73 13.79 -0.35
C PRO A 417 14.37 13.14 -0.01
N LEU A 418 14.01 13.16 1.26
CA LEU A 418 12.74 12.64 1.74
C LEU A 418 11.68 13.75 1.74
N MET A 419 10.57 13.52 1.03
CA MET A 419 9.48 14.48 0.84
C MET A 419 8.49 14.50 2.00
N GLY A 420 8.27 13.34 2.64
CA GLY A 420 7.26 13.20 3.66
C GLY A 420 7.22 11.80 4.28
N TYR A 421 6.36 11.71 5.29
CA TYR A 421 6.12 10.48 6.05
C TYR A 421 4.65 10.41 6.45
N THR A 422 3.97 9.36 6.03
CA THR A 422 2.60 9.07 6.46
C THR A 422 2.56 7.72 7.20
N THR A 423 2.03 7.74 8.42
CA THR A 423 1.82 6.52 9.19
C THR A 423 0.68 5.71 8.58
N TRP A 424 0.78 4.39 8.63
CA TRP A 424 -0.32 3.53 8.21
C TRP A 424 -1.43 3.51 9.26
N GLY A 425 -2.67 3.75 8.79
CA GLY A 425 -3.86 3.67 9.60
C GLY A 425 -3.83 4.64 10.79
N PRO A 426 -3.84 5.98 10.57
CA PRO A 426 -3.87 6.95 11.67
C PRO A 426 -5.13 6.82 12.54
N ILE A 427 -6.14 6.18 12.02
CA ILE A 427 -7.34 5.68 12.66
C ILE A 427 -7.39 4.16 12.51
N ASP A 428 -7.87 3.44 13.53
CA ASP A 428 -8.00 1.99 13.44
C ASP A 428 -8.86 1.60 12.23
N LEU A 429 -8.42 0.61 11.49
CA LEU A 429 -9.05 0.14 10.28
C LEU A 429 -8.92 -1.38 10.15
N VAL A 430 -9.65 -1.97 9.22
CA VAL A 430 -9.58 -3.41 8.94
C VAL A 430 -8.19 -3.76 8.43
N SER A 431 -7.53 -4.75 9.05
CA SER A 431 -6.23 -5.24 8.60
C SER A 431 -6.32 -5.88 7.21
N ALA A 432 -5.48 -5.44 6.26
CA ALA A 432 -5.46 -6.02 4.91
C ALA A 432 -5.09 -7.51 4.92
N SER A 433 -4.07 -7.89 5.70
CA SER A 433 -3.57 -9.25 5.72
C SER A 433 -4.50 -10.24 6.43
N THR A 434 -5.10 -9.85 7.57
CA THR A 434 -5.88 -10.77 8.42
C THR A 434 -7.39 -10.55 8.37
N GLY A 435 -7.84 -9.37 7.91
CA GLY A 435 -9.25 -8.98 7.99
C GLY A 435 -9.72 -8.61 9.39
N GLU A 436 -8.81 -8.46 10.35
CA GLU A 436 -9.11 -8.23 11.76
C GLU A 436 -9.16 -6.73 12.10
N MET A 437 -10.06 -6.36 13.00
CA MET A 437 -10.07 -5.06 13.65
C MET A 437 -9.13 -4.99 14.85
N LYS A 438 -8.90 -6.12 15.55
CA LYS A 438 -8.03 -6.15 16.75
C LYS A 438 -6.55 -5.86 16.45
N LYS A 439 -6.10 -6.01 15.18
CA LYS A 439 -4.77 -5.61 14.72
C LYS A 439 -4.76 -4.12 14.45
N ARG A 440 -4.65 -3.34 15.51
CA ARG A 440 -4.83 -1.89 15.48
C ARG A 440 -3.53 -1.15 15.20
N TYR A 441 -3.60 -0.17 14.31
CA TYR A 441 -2.48 0.69 13.93
C TYR A 441 -2.66 2.14 14.40
N GLY A 442 -3.92 2.54 14.67
CA GLY A 442 -4.33 3.93 14.76
C GLY A 442 -3.85 4.66 16.01
N PHE A 443 -3.73 5.96 15.87
CA PHE A 443 -3.72 6.95 16.94
C PHE A 443 -5.13 7.21 17.49
N ILE A 444 -6.12 6.90 16.65
CA ILE A 444 -7.54 7.03 16.94
C ILE A 444 -8.11 5.62 16.99
N TYR A 445 -8.65 5.27 18.16
CA TYR A 445 -9.37 4.01 18.37
C TYR A 445 -10.75 4.10 17.74
N VAL A 446 -11.18 3.02 17.10
CA VAL A 446 -12.54 2.83 16.63
C VAL A 446 -13.17 1.69 17.41
N ASP A 447 -14.30 1.94 18.06
CA ASP A 447 -15.05 0.92 18.81
C ASP A 447 -15.71 -0.07 17.87
N LYS A 448 -14.92 -1.07 17.47
CA LYS A 448 -15.34 -2.20 16.62
C LYS A 448 -14.47 -3.42 16.90
N ASP A 449 -15.09 -4.60 16.98
CA ASP A 449 -14.40 -5.88 17.12
C ASP A 449 -14.26 -6.64 15.77
N ASN A 450 -13.70 -7.85 15.82
CA ASN A 450 -13.53 -8.70 14.63
C ASN A 450 -14.84 -9.26 14.08
N ASP A 451 -15.89 -9.34 14.91
CA ASP A 451 -17.21 -9.87 14.55
C ASP A 451 -18.13 -8.76 14.01
N GLY A 452 -17.64 -7.53 13.94
CA GLY A 452 -18.37 -6.36 13.46
C GLY A 452 -19.22 -5.67 14.53
N ASN A 453 -19.10 -6.06 15.81
CA ASN A 453 -19.81 -5.39 16.90
C ASN A 453 -19.06 -4.15 17.34
N GLY A 454 -19.82 -3.17 17.85
CA GLY A 454 -19.31 -1.90 18.37
C GLY A 454 -20.16 -0.73 17.94
N THR A 455 -19.83 0.44 18.41
CA THR A 455 -20.58 1.69 18.16
C THR A 455 -19.99 2.53 17.05
N LEU A 456 -18.83 2.15 16.54
CA LEU A 456 -17.97 2.94 15.64
C LEU A 456 -17.50 4.29 16.22
N ALA A 457 -17.65 4.50 17.54
CA ALA A 457 -17.17 5.71 18.20
C ALA A 457 -15.64 5.86 18.06
N ARG A 458 -15.19 7.09 17.88
CA ARG A 458 -13.75 7.45 17.78
C ARG A 458 -13.25 7.97 19.12
N SER A 459 -12.09 7.44 19.58
CA SER A 459 -11.40 7.93 20.78
C SER A 459 -9.90 8.13 20.51
N ARG A 460 -9.31 9.13 21.17
CA ARG A 460 -7.87 9.41 21.02
C ARG A 460 -7.09 8.52 21.97
N LYS A 461 -5.99 7.91 21.45
CA LYS A 461 -5.01 7.16 22.25
C LYS A 461 -3.89 8.09 22.73
N ASP A 462 -3.01 7.63 23.60
CA ASP A 462 -1.83 8.41 24.04
C ASP A 462 -0.95 8.79 22.85
N SER A 463 -0.78 7.89 21.89
CA SER A 463 -0.04 8.13 20.66
C SER A 463 -0.60 9.26 19.79
N PHE A 464 -1.90 9.60 19.91
CA PHE A 464 -2.50 10.75 19.23
C PHE A 464 -1.83 12.06 19.65
N TYR A 465 -1.70 12.27 20.95
CA TYR A 465 -1.11 13.48 21.52
C TYR A 465 0.41 13.55 21.29
N TRP A 466 1.06 12.39 21.35
CA TRP A 466 2.48 12.27 21.02
C TRP A 466 2.76 12.63 19.57
N TYR A 467 2.03 12.06 18.61
CA TYR A 467 2.25 12.33 17.18
C TYR A 467 1.88 13.78 16.81
N LYS A 468 0.84 14.35 17.43
CA LYS A 468 0.54 15.78 17.34
C LYS A 468 1.73 16.66 17.71
N LYS A 469 2.44 16.30 18.78
CA LYS A 469 3.64 17.01 19.24
C LYS A 469 4.80 16.84 18.25
N VAL A 470 5.00 15.64 17.74
CA VAL A 470 6.02 15.35 16.69
C VAL A 470 5.79 16.24 15.47
N ILE A 471 4.57 16.31 14.95
CA ILE A 471 4.24 17.13 13.78
C ILE A 471 4.43 18.62 14.10
N ALA A 472 3.96 19.09 15.24
CA ALA A 472 4.05 20.49 15.63
C ALA A 472 5.50 20.98 15.78
N SER A 473 6.41 20.09 16.17
CA SER A 473 7.84 20.38 16.33
C SER A 473 8.67 20.06 15.09
N ASP A 474 8.04 19.63 13.98
CA ASP A 474 8.74 19.16 12.78
C ASP A 474 9.80 18.07 13.09
N GLY A 475 9.41 17.13 13.97
CA GLY A 475 10.24 16.00 14.42
C GLY A 475 11.29 16.33 15.50
N GLU A 476 11.36 17.56 16.01
CA GLU A 476 12.34 17.93 17.04
C GLU A 476 12.02 17.31 18.41
N ASP A 477 10.73 17.23 18.76
CA ASP A 477 10.27 16.67 20.04
C ASP A 477 9.65 15.28 19.85
N LEU A 478 10.43 14.26 20.17
CA LEU A 478 10.04 12.85 20.17
C LEU A 478 9.82 12.30 21.60
N THR A 479 9.82 13.14 22.63
CA THR A 479 9.67 12.72 24.05
C THR A 479 8.30 12.15 24.38
#